data_296115a8a9d987606824d75e3602c668
#
_entry.id   296115a8a9d987606824d75e3602c668
#
_cell.length_a   1.000
_cell.length_b   1.000
_cell.length_c   1.000
_cell.angle_alpha   90.00
_cell.angle_beta   90.00
_cell.angle_gamma   90.00
#
_symmetry.space_group_name_H-M   'P 1'
#
loop_
_entity.id
_entity.type
_entity.pdbx_description
1 polymer ?
#
loop_
_entity_poly.entity_id
_entity_poly.type
_entity_poly.pdbx_seq_one_letter_code
_entity_poly.pdbx_strand_id
1 'polypeptide(L)'
;RGLGDVYKRQVRDIIQIATRRNPYVQIILYPALVQGASAAPSIVNGIRALERQGVDVMIVGRGGGSIEDLWAFNERMVAQAVFDCTVPIISAVGHETDTTIIDYVADLRAPTPSAAAELAVTAANDIDQEILSRQERLYRQMDRVLQRKRQQAEQREMRLKYLSPANRIREKRTYSIQLEERLENRMQTILRDRRHTLALYIERMKAVSPLEKLNSGFSYVEAADGKNIRSVTQVHEGDSLRIRVSDGVIDTKVEQVQQGD
;
A
#
# COMPACT_ATOMS: atom_id res chain seq x y z
N ARG A 1 -5.35 57.69 -51.45
CA ARG A 1 -4.88 56.43 -50.83
C ARG A 1 -4.96 56.64 -49.34
N GLY A 2 -5.92 56.10 -48.75
CA GLY A 2 -6.65 56.57 -47.68
C GLY A 2 -6.46 55.94 -46.34
N LEU A 3 -6.80 56.67 -45.31
CA LEU A 3 -7.03 56.32 -43.96
C LEU A 3 -7.89 54.99 -43.77
N GLY A 4 -8.74 54.68 -44.76
CA GLY A 4 -9.50 53.43 -44.77
C GLY A 4 -8.69 52.13 -44.97
N ASP A 5 -7.49 52.20 -45.54
CA ASP A 5 -6.66 50.99 -45.79
C ASP A 5 -5.85 50.59 -44.54
N VAL A 6 -5.40 51.56 -43.74
CA VAL A 6 -4.68 51.28 -42.47
C VAL A 6 -5.61 50.70 -41.42
N TYR A 7 -6.83 51.22 -41.30
CA TYR A 7 -7.86 50.67 -40.43
C TYR A 7 -8.26 49.23 -40.78
N LYS A 8 -8.44 48.96 -42.07
CA LYS A 8 -8.70 47.61 -42.57
C LYS A 8 -7.56 46.63 -42.28
N ARG A 9 -6.31 47.13 -42.27
CA ARG A 9 -5.13 46.30 -42.02
C ARG A 9 -5.08 45.84 -40.57
N GLN A 10 -5.24 46.74 -39.61
CA GLN A 10 -5.18 46.37 -38.16
C GLN A 10 -6.31 45.47 -37.72
N VAL A 11 -7.52 45.73 -38.18
CA VAL A 11 -8.67 44.81 -37.92
C VAL A 11 -8.39 43.42 -38.50
N ARG A 12 -7.80 43.40 -39.72
CA ARG A 12 -7.41 42.12 -40.34
C ARG A 12 -6.33 41.40 -39.52
N ASP A 13 -5.35 42.14 -39.02
CA ASP A 13 -4.27 41.59 -38.19
C ASP A 13 -4.83 40.99 -36.87
N ILE A 14 -5.74 41.71 -36.20
CA ILE A 14 -6.46 41.19 -35.00
C ILE A 14 -7.21 39.91 -35.35
N ILE A 15 -8.01 39.90 -36.39
CA ILE A 15 -8.77 38.73 -36.83
C ILE A 15 -7.83 37.55 -37.13
N GLN A 16 -6.77 37.81 -37.87
CA GLN A 16 -5.79 36.78 -38.26
C GLN A 16 -5.09 36.18 -37.03
N ILE A 17 -4.66 37.00 -36.09
CA ILE A 17 -3.98 36.58 -34.88
C ILE A 17 -4.94 35.79 -33.98
N ALA A 18 -6.13 36.32 -33.72
CA ALA A 18 -7.13 35.66 -32.88
C ALA A 18 -7.55 34.30 -33.46
N THR A 19 -7.87 34.24 -34.74
CA THR A 19 -8.30 32.99 -35.42
C THR A 19 -7.16 31.97 -35.51
N ARG A 20 -5.89 32.41 -35.75
CA ARG A 20 -4.74 31.51 -35.72
C ARG A 20 -4.50 30.91 -34.34
N ARG A 21 -4.69 31.72 -33.31
CA ARG A 21 -4.51 31.28 -31.91
C ARG A 21 -5.61 30.35 -31.42
N ASN A 22 -6.85 30.69 -31.80
CA ASN A 22 -8.01 29.86 -31.52
C ASN A 22 -9.06 29.99 -32.62
N PRO A 23 -9.22 28.98 -33.50
CA PRO A 23 -10.17 29.01 -34.59
C PRO A 23 -11.65 29.02 -34.17
N TYR A 24 -11.93 28.79 -32.91
CA TYR A 24 -13.30 28.70 -32.35
C TYR A 24 -13.79 30.03 -31.78
N VAL A 25 -12.95 31.10 -31.75
CA VAL A 25 -13.39 32.39 -31.24
C VAL A 25 -14.36 33.06 -32.20
N GLN A 26 -15.41 33.64 -31.64
CA GLN A 26 -16.31 34.52 -32.38
C GLN A 26 -15.87 35.96 -32.22
N ILE A 27 -15.63 36.66 -33.32
CA ILE A 27 -15.19 38.06 -33.32
C ILE A 27 -16.35 38.93 -33.74
N ILE A 28 -16.73 39.86 -32.87
CA ILE A 28 -17.77 40.87 -33.14
C ILE A 28 -17.08 42.22 -33.26
N LEU A 29 -17.24 42.89 -34.40
CA LEU A 29 -16.64 44.18 -34.69
C LEU A 29 -17.70 45.28 -34.65
N TYR A 30 -17.43 46.32 -33.84
CA TYR A 30 -18.19 47.57 -33.85
C TYR A 30 -17.35 48.70 -34.47
N PRO A 31 -17.75 49.28 -35.61
CA PRO A 31 -17.03 50.37 -36.23
C PRO A 31 -17.29 51.70 -35.53
N ALA A 32 -16.37 52.18 -34.71
CA ALA A 32 -16.43 53.47 -34.05
C ALA A 32 -15.65 54.53 -34.79
N LEU A 33 -16.16 55.75 -34.80
CA LEU A 33 -15.39 56.91 -35.23
C LEU A 33 -14.35 57.22 -34.15
N VAL A 34 -13.11 57.37 -34.51
CA VAL A 34 -12.00 57.68 -33.55
C VAL A 34 -11.42 59.07 -33.73
N GLN A 35 -11.92 59.86 -34.69
CA GLN A 35 -11.48 61.20 -35.02
C GLN A 35 -12.65 62.20 -35.07
N GLY A 36 -12.39 63.47 -34.70
CA GLY A 36 -13.38 64.54 -34.74
C GLY A 36 -14.26 64.61 -33.49
N ALA A 37 -15.13 65.63 -33.43
CA ALA A 37 -15.95 65.93 -32.27
C ALA A 37 -16.95 64.81 -31.88
N SER A 38 -17.28 63.90 -32.78
CA SER A 38 -18.17 62.77 -32.56
C SER A 38 -17.47 61.48 -32.14
N ALA A 39 -16.14 61.49 -32.01
CA ALA A 39 -15.33 60.29 -31.74
C ALA A 39 -15.65 59.72 -30.33
N ALA A 40 -15.62 60.54 -29.28
CA ALA A 40 -15.88 60.09 -27.92
C ALA A 40 -17.29 59.50 -27.74
N PRO A 41 -18.37 60.13 -28.21
CA PRO A 41 -19.70 59.51 -28.17
C PRO A 41 -19.80 58.18 -28.96
N SER A 42 -19.10 58.12 -30.13
CA SER A 42 -19.09 56.89 -30.95
C SER A 42 -18.42 55.71 -30.24
N ILE A 43 -17.30 55.97 -29.56
CA ILE A 43 -16.58 54.97 -28.73
C ILE A 43 -17.46 54.46 -27.60
N VAL A 44 -18.09 55.39 -26.85
CA VAL A 44 -19.02 55.04 -25.73
C VAL A 44 -20.18 54.18 -26.24
N ASN A 45 -20.77 54.53 -27.38
CA ASN A 45 -21.84 53.75 -27.96
C ASN A 45 -21.36 52.36 -28.38
N GLY A 46 -20.15 52.23 -28.88
CA GLY A 46 -19.51 50.98 -29.23
C GLY A 46 -19.34 50.07 -28.01
N ILE A 47 -18.79 50.60 -26.91
CA ILE A 47 -18.59 49.88 -25.66
C ILE A 47 -19.94 49.33 -25.14
N ARG A 48 -20.94 50.18 -25.05
CA ARG A 48 -22.29 49.81 -24.56
C ARG A 48 -23.00 48.84 -25.52
N ALA A 49 -22.76 48.92 -26.83
CA ALA A 49 -23.35 48.00 -27.79
C ALA A 49 -22.75 46.58 -27.67
N LEU A 50 -21.43 46.46 -27.54
CA LEU A 50 -20.73 45.19 -27.37
C LEU A 50 -21.02 44.57 -25.99
N GLU A 51 -21.08 45.38 -24.94
CA GLU A 51 -21.52 44.91 -23.60
C GLU A 51 -22.91 44.28 -23.65
N ARG A 52 -23.88 44.90 -24.32
CA ARG A 52 -25.21 44.34 -24.52
C ARG A 52 -25.26 43.05 -25.34
N GLN A 53 -24.25 42.82 -26.20
CA GLN A 53 -24.09 41.58 -26.97
C GLN A 53 -23.56 40.41 -26.11
N GLY A 54 -23.06 40.69 -24.91
CA GLY A 54 -22.56 39.65 -23.97
C GLY A 54 -21.24 39.04 -24.44
N VAL A 55 -20.29 39.89 -24.92
CA VAL A 55 -18.94 39.42 -25.28
C VAL A 55 -18.14 39.09 -24.02
N ASP A 56 -17.22 38.12 -24.10
CA ASP A 56 -16.40 37.67 -22.97
C ASP A 56 -15.26 38.65 -22.66
N VAL A 57 -14.72 39.33 -23.70
CA VAL A 57 -13.65 40.34 -23.60
C VAL A 57 -13.77 41.35 -24.74
N MET A 58 -13.40 42.57 -24.47
CA MET A 58 -13.48 43.67 -25.43
C MET A 58 -12.11 44.26 -25.68
N ILE A 59 -11.76 44.48 -26.92
CA ILE A 59 -10.55 45.24 -27.32
C ILE A 59 -10.98 46.61 -27.79
N VAL A 60 -10.51 47.64 -27.13
CA VAL A 60 -10.69 49.03 -27.57
C VAL A 60 -9.35 49.53 -28.13
N GLY A 61 -9.30 49.78 -29.41
CA GLY A 61 -8.08 50.14 -30.07
C GLY A 61 -8.32 51.10 -31.25
N ARG A 62 -7.25 51.72 -31.69
CA ARG A 62 -7.29 52.58 -32.88
C ARG A 62 -6.28 52.14 -33.94
N GLY A 63 -6.54 52.55 -35.14
CA GLY A 63 -5.56 52.52 -36.25
C GLY A 63 -4.44 53.52 -36.06
N GLY A 64 -3.33 53.36 -36.78
CA GLY A 64 -2.26 54.35 -36.83
C GLY A 64 -2.77 55.72 -37.30
N GLY A 65 -2.37 56.77 -36.61
CA GLY A 65 -2.74 58.15 -36.91
C GLY A 65 -1.90 59.12 -36.08
N SER A 66 -2.21 60.42 -36.15
CA SER A 66 -1.52 61.45 -35.40
C SER A 66 -1.83 61.40 -33.91
N ILE A 67 -1.00 62.03 -33.09
CA ILE A 67 -1.23 62.20 -31.64
C ILE A 67 -2.58 62.85 -31.33
N GLU A 68 -3.05 63.72 -32.21
CA GLU A 68 -4.36 64.40 -32.10
C GLU A 68 -5.54 63.39 -32.07
N ASP A 69 -5.38 62.26 -32.72
CA ASP A 69 -6.37 61.20 -32.78
C ASP A 69 -6.54 60.45 -31.43
N LEU A 70 -5.60 60.65 -30.48
CA LEU A 70 -5.64 60.07 -29.15
C LEU A 70 -6.55 60.85 -28.19
N TRP A 71 -6.87 62.13 -28.51
CA TRP A 71 -7.62 62.97 -27.58
C TRP A 71 -8.98 62.44 -27.22
N ALA A 72 -9.69 61.78 -28.11
CA ALA A 72 -10.98 61.18 -27.85
C ALA A 72 -10.93 60.11 -26.72
N PHE A 73 -9.80 59.42 -26.59
CA PHE A 73 -9.59 58.43 -25.53
C PHE A 73 -9.18 59.01 -24.17
N ASN A 74 -8.91 60.31 -24.14
CA ASN A 74 -8.69 61.07 -22.89
C ASN A 74 -9.96 61.75 -22.39
N GLU A 75 -11.05 61.64 -23.12
CA GLU A 75 -12.34 62.22 -22.69
C GLU A 75 -12.93 61.48 -21.49
N ARG A 76 -13.39 62.23 -20.50
CA ARG A 76 -14.00 61.73 -19.29
C ARG A 76 -15.13 60.71 -19.57
N MET A 77 -15.95 61.01 -20.57
CA MET A 77 -17.07 60.12 -20.93
C MET A 77 -16.65 58.74 -21.40
N VAL A 78 -15.50 58.65 -22.10
CA VAL A 78 -14.94 57.39 -22.55
C VAL A 78 -14.34 56.60 -21.37
N ALA A 79 -13.53 57.27 -20.55
CA ALA A 79 -12.99 56.70 -19.33
C ALA A 79 -14.09 56.17 -18.40
N GLN A 80 -15.18 56.93 -18.21
CA GLN A 80 -16.33 56.54 -17.40
C GLN A 80 -17.05 55.32 -18.02
N ALA A 81 -17.22 55.26 -19.32
CA ALA A 81 -17.86 54.14 -19.99
C ALA A 81 -17.02 52.85 -19.90
N VAL A 82 -15.69 52.97 -19.91
CA VAL A 82 -14.78 51.83 -19.68
C VAL A 82 -14.83 51.35 -18.24
N PHE A 83 -14.86 52.30 -17.25
CA PHE A 83 -14.93 52.01 -15.82
C PHE A 83 -16.25 51.33 -15.46
N ASP A 84 -17.37 51.75 -16.01
CA ASP A 84 -18.69 51.24 -15.74
C ASP A 84 -19.00 49.91 -16.49
N CYS A 85 -18.16 49.53 -17.45
CA CYS A 85 -18.37 48.32 -18.24
C CYS A 85 -18.14 47.07 -17.41
N THR A 86 -19.06 46.13 -17.50
CA THR A 86 -18.97 44.82 -16.80
C THR A 86 -18.10 43.78 -17.49
N VAL A 87 -17.82 44.01 -18.79
CA VAL A 87 -16.98 43.17 -19.59
C VAL A 87 -15.53 43.63 -19.52
N PRO A 88 -14.55 42.71 -19.30
CA PRO A 88 -13.14 43.07 -19.29
C PRO A 88 -12.71 43.78 -20.58
N ILE A 89 -12.00 44.92 -20.44
CA ILE A 89 -11.56 45.73 -21.55
C ILE A 89 -10.04 45.74 -21.64
N ILE A 90 -9.52 45.42 -22.83
CA ILE A 90 -8.13 45.59 -23.19
C ILE A 90 -7.96 46.85 -24.01
N SER A 91 -7.22 47.83 -23.48
CA SER A 91 -6.85 49.03 -24.25
C SER A 91 -5.67 48.74 -25.16
N ALA A 92 -5.83 49.09 -26.46
CA ALA A 92 -4.80 49.00 -27.49
C ALA A 92 -4.74 50.30 -28.29
N VAL A 93 -4.80 51.41 -27.58
CA VAL A 93 -4.91 52.77 -28.15
C VAL A 93 -3.55 53.39 -28.38
N GLY A 94 -2.68 53.33 -27.35
CA GLY A 94 -1.38 54.00 -27.36
C GLY A 94 -0.21 53.02 -27.62
N HIS A 95 0.86 53.51 -28.28
CA HIS A 95 2.14 52.81 -28.30
C HIS A 95 2.86 52.99 -26.95
N GLU A 96 4.03 52.37 -26.77
CA GLU A 96 4.77 52.38 -25.49
C GLU A 96 4.96 53.76 -24.88
N THR A 97 5.15 54.80 -25.73
CA THR A 97 5.39 56.20 -25.32
C THR A 97 4.13 57.04 -25.14
N ASP A 98 2.99 56.64 -25.73
CA ASP A 98 1.79 57.42 -25.82
C ASP A 98 0.70 56.83 -24.93
N THR A 99 0.59 57.31 -23.70
CA THR A 99 -0.40 56.80 -22.74
C THR A 99 -1.64 57.70 -22.73
N THR A 100 -2.80 57.10 -22.73
CA THR A 100 -4.10 57.76 -22.66
C THR A 100 -4.82 57.46 -21.37
N ILE A 101 -5.87 58.22 -21.00
CA ILE A 101 -6.62 57.96 -19.75
C ILE A 101 -7.31 56.58 -19.78
N ILE A 102 -7.75 56.11 -20.96
CA ILE A 102 -8.35 54.80 -21.09
C ILE A 102 -7.36 53.67 -20.73
N ASP A 103 -6.05 53.85 -20.97
CA ASP A 103 -5.04 52.85 -20.62
C ASP A 103 -4.89 52.65 -19.10
N TYR A 104 -5.25 53.62 -18.29
CA TYR A 104 -5.23 53.54 -16.84
C TYR A 104 -6.54 52.98 -16.26
N VAL A 105 -7.65 53.09 -16.99
CA VAL A 105 -8.96 52.68 -16.56
C VAL A 105 -9.31 51.28 -17.05
N ALA A 106 -8.77 50.86 -18.17
CA ALA A 106 -8.97 49.52 -18.73
C ALA A 106 -8.36 48.44 -17.84
N ASP A 107 -8.92 47.28 -17.86
CA ASP A 107 -8.44 46.09 -17.07
C ASP A 107 -7.02 45.68 -17.51
N LEU A 108 -6.70 45.83 -18.77
CA LEU A 108 -5.39 45.51 -19.32
C LEU A 108 -5.00 46.48 -20.41
N ARG A 109 -3.71 46.84 -20.44
CA ARG A 109 -3.12 47.63 -21.54
C ARG A 109 -2.28 46.72 -22.43
N ALA A 110 -2.45 46.84 -23.73
CA ALA A 110 -1.61 46.25 -24.76
C ALA A 110 -0.91 47.32 -25.60
N PRO A 111 0.38 47.16 -25.92
CA PRO A 111 1.14 48.16 -26.67
C PRO A 111 0.72 48.25 -28.14
N THR A 112 0.04 47.25 -28.65
CA THR A 112 -0.47 47.19 -30.02
C THR A 112 -1.78 46.42 -30.12
N PRO A 113 -2.63 46.67 -31.13
CA PRO A 113 -3.84 45.87 -31.37
C PRO A 113 -3.54 44.37 -31.58
N SER A 114 -2.41 44.04 -32.14
CA SER A 114 -1.94 42.65 -32.31
C SER A 114 -1.65 41.99 -30.98
N ALA A 115 -0.96 42.66 -30.07
CA ALA A 115 -0.70 42.20 -28.73
C ALA A 115 -2.02 42.05 -27.92
N ALA A 116 -2.97 42.97 -28.09
CA ALA A 116 -4.28 42.86 -27.47
C ALA A 116 -5.02 41.60 -27.93
N ALA A 117 -4.96 41.25 -29.21
CA ALA A 117 -5.55 40.03 -29.73
C ALA A 117 -4.91 38.75 -29.13
N GLU A 118 -3.59 38.76 -28.92
CA GLU A 118 -2.90 37.66 -28.25
C GLU A 118 -3.28 37.50 -26.79
N LEU A 119 -3.46 38.60 -26.08
CA LEU A 119 -3.86 38.61 -24.66
C LEU A 119 -5.35 38.23 -24.48
N ALA A 120 -6.20 38.64 -25.42
CA ALA A 120 -7.63 38.38 -25.37
C ALA A 120 -7.99 36.92 -25.64
N VAL A 121 -7.16 36.16 -26.38
CA VAL A 121 -7.48 34.85 -26.89
C VAL A 121 -6.53 33.77 -26.31
N THR A 122 -7.06 32.87 -25.55
CA THR A 122 -6.31 31.68 -25.09
C THR A 122 -6.02 30.77 -26.30
N ALA A 123 -4.79 30.27 -26.41
CA ALA A 123 -4.45 29.37 -27.51
C ALA A 123 -5.22 28.02 -27.37
N ALA A 124 -5.78 27.55 -28.49
CA ALA A 124 -6.51 26.28 -28.52
C ALA A 124 -5.62 25.12 -28.07
N ASN A 125 -4.35 25.10 -28.42
CA ASN A 125 -3.40 24.07 -27.97
C ASN A 125 -3.22 24.05 -26.47
N ASP A 126 -3.25 25.17 -25.77
CA ASP A 126 -3.11 25.24 -24.32
C ASP A 126 -4.34 24.63 -23.67
N ILE A 127 -5.53 24.87 -24.21
CA ILE A 127 -6.79 24.28 -23.77
C ILE A 127 -6.76 22.76 -23.97
N ASP A 128 -6.34 22.29 -25.14
CA ASP A 128 -6.22 20.88 -25.44
C ASP A 128 -5.23 20.16 -24.50
N GLN A 129 -4.08 20.77 -24.24
CA GLN A 129 -3.11 20.24 -23.29
C GLN A 129 -3.68 20.17 -21.86
N GLU A 130 -4.43 21.20 -21.46
CA GLU A 130 -5.08 21.18 -20.15
C GLU A 130 -6.12 20.05 -20.04
N ILE A 131 -6.94 19.87 -21.08
CA ILE A 131 -7.92 18.79 -21.15
C ILE A 131 -7.23 17.44 -21.07
N LEU A 132 -6.19 17.21 -21.87
CA LEU A 132 -5.43 15.96 -21.85
C LEU A 132 -4.80 15.69 -20.47
N SER A 133 -4.21 16.71 -19.85
CA SER A 133 -3.62 16.59 -18.52
C SER A 133 -4.67 16.22 -17.45
N ARG A 134 -5.85 16.84 -17.53
CA ARG A 134 -6.98 16.51 -16.64
C ARG A 134 -7.50 15.09 -16.87
N GLN A 135 -7.58 14.67 -18.14
CA GLN A 135 -7.98 13.32 -18.51
C GLN A 135 -7.01 12.26 -17.96
N GLU A 136 -5.70 12.45 -18.14
CA GLU A 136 -4.69 11.55 -17.58
C GLU A 136 -4.73 11.49 -16.06
N ARG A 137 -4.95 12.66 -15.42
CA ARG A 137 -5.11 12.71 -13.96
C ARG A 137 -6.33 11.93 -13.49
N LEU A 138 -7.45 12.02 -14.22
CA LEU A 138 -8.66 11.26 -13.95
C LEU A 138 -8.41 9.76 -14.07
N TYR A 139 -7.78 9.30 -15.17
CA TYR A 139 -7.45 7.89 -15.36
C TYR A 139 -6.56 7.35 -14.24
N ARG A 140 -5.51 8.08 -13.87
CA ARG A 140 -4.62 7.69 -12.76
C ARG A 140 -5.35 7.60 -11.43
N GLN A 141 -6.28 8.51 -11.15
CA GLN A 141 -7.10 8.46 -9.93
C GLN A 141 -8.06 7.26 -9.93
N MET A 142 -8.71 7.02 -11.07
CA MET A 142 -9.62 5.87 -11.23
C MET A 142 -8.88 4.54 -11.01
N ASP A 143 -7.70 4.39 -11.64
CA ASP A 143 -6.88 3.18 -11.49
C ASP A 143 -6.49 2.95 -10.02
N ARG A 144 -6.04 4.01 -9.31
CA ARG A 144 -5.75 3.93 -7.88
C ARG A 144 -6.95 3.48 -7.04
N VAL A 145 -8.13 3.98 -7.35
CA VAL A 145 -9.36 3.59 -6.64
C VAL A 145 -9.68 2.12 -6.90
N LEU A 146 -9.59 1.69 -8.16
CA LEU A 146 -9.82 0.30 -8.55
C LEU A 146 -8.83 -0.66 -7.89
N GLN A 147 -7.54 -0.33 -7.90
CA GLN A 147 -6.51 -1.12 -7.24
C GLN A 147 -6.76 -1.24 -5.74
N ARG A 148 -7.11 -0.15 -5.06
CA ARG A 148 -7.49 -0.21 -3.63
C ARG A 148 -8.69 -1.13 -3.38
N LYS A 149 -9.70 -1.05 -4.23
CA LYS A 149 -10.90 -1.90 -4.08
C LYS A 149 -10.60 -3.37 -4.33
N ARG A 150 -9.75 -3.69 -5.32
CA ARG A 150 -9.25 -5.05 -5.56
C ARG A 150 -8.48 -5.60 -4.37
N GLN A 151 -7.52 -4.84 -3.85
CA GLN A 151 -6.77 -5.23 -2.65
C GLN A 151 -7.67 -5.45 -1.42
N GLN A 152 -8.67 -4.58 -1.22
CA GLN A 152 -9.64 -4.76 -0.13
C GLN A 152 -10.48 -6.03 -0.32
N ALA A 153 -10.88 -6.34 -1.55
CA ALA A 153 -11.62 -7.56 -1.86
C ALA A 153 -10.77 -8.81 -1.60
N GLU A 154 -9.53 -8.84 -2.07
CA GLU A 154 -8.57 -9.93 -1.85
C GLU A 154 -8.29 -10.14 -0.34
N GLN A 155 -8.06 -9.07 0.40
CA GLN A 155 -7.88 -9.16 1.85
C GLN A 155 -9.10 -9.73 2.58
N ARG A 156 -10.31 -9.34 2.16
CA ARG A 156 -11.55 -9.89 2.71
C ARG A 156 -11.73 -11.35 2.35
N GLU A 157 -11.40 -11.74 1.12
CA GLU A 157 -11.44 -13.13 0.68
C GLU A 157 -10.47 -14.01 1.49
N MET A 158 -9.22 -13.54 1.68
CA MET A 158 -8.25 -14.23 2.51
C MET A 158 -8.74 -14.37 3.95
N ARG A 159 -9.30 -13.31 4.54
CA ARG A 159 -9.89 -13.38 5.89
C ARG A 159 -11.04 -14.38 5.97
N LEU A 160 -11.93 -14.41 4.99
CA LEU A 160 -13.02 -15.38 4.93
C LEU A 160 -12.50 -16.81 4.82
N LYS A 161 -11.49 -17.07 3.98
CA LYS A 161 -10.83 -18.39 3.89
C LYS A 161 -10.20 -18.80 5.22
N TYR A 162 -9.49 -17.88 5.88
CA TYR A 162 -8.83 -18.16 7.15
C TYR A 162 -9.82 -18.39 8.30
N LEU A 163 -10.86 -17.58 8.38
CA LEU A 163 -11.91 -17.67 9.42
C LEU A 163 -13.00 -18.69 9.07
N SER A 164 -12.91 -19.36 7.92
CA SER A 164 -13.89 -20.34 7.49
C SER A 164 -14.08 -21.43 8.54
N PRO A 165 -15.33 -21.76 8.94
CA PRO A 165 -15.61 -22.86 9.85
C PRO A 165 -15.00 -24.19 9.40
N ALA A 166 -14.94 -24.44 8.08
CA ALA A 166 -14.31 -25.62 7.51
C ALA A 166 -12.82 -25.72 7.82
N ASN A 167 -12.07 -24.62 7.72
CA ASN A 167 -10.66 -24.60 8.06
C ASN A 167 -10.44 -24.78 9.56
N ARG A 168 -11.25 -24.15 10.40
CA ARG A 168 -11.18 -24.33 11.87
C ARG A 168 -11.48 -25.77 12.28
N ILE A 169 -12.44 -26.42 11.62
CA ILE A 169 -12.72 -27.84 11.85
C ILE A 169 -11.54 -28.71 11.42
N ARG A 170 -10.94 -28.42 10.25
CA ARG A 170 -9.76 -29.16 9.77
C ARG A 170 -8.58 -29.03 10.72
N GLU A 171 -8.26 -27.84 11.19
CA GLU A 171 -7.20 -27.61 12.18
C GLU A 171 -7.46 -28.36 13.48
N LYS A 172 -8.70 -28.31 13.97
CA LYS A 172 -9.08 -29.03 15.20
C LYS A 172 -8.99 -30.54 15.03
N ARG A 173 -9.37 -31.08 13.86
CA ARG A 173 -9.19 -32.51 13.55
C ARG A 173 -7.72 -32.91 13.51
N THR A 174 -6.89 -32.14 12.83
CA THR A 174 -5.43 -32.39 12.79
C THR A 174 -4.83 -32.36 14.18
N TYR A 175 -5.20 -31.37 14.99
CA TYR A 175 -4.75 -31.30 16.38
C TYR A 175 -5.19 -32.53 17.21
N SER A 176 -6.43 -33.00 17.04
CA SER A 176 -6.95 -34.18 17.73
C SER A 176 -6.14 -35.43 17.36
N ILE A 177 -5.87 -35.64 16.06
CA ILE A 177 -5.05 -36.78 15.59
C ILE A 177 -3.63 -36.73 16.19
N GLN A 178 -2.99 -35.56 16.20
CA GLN A 178 -1.68 -35.40 16.84
C GLN A 178 -1.69 -35.68 18.34
N LEU A 179 -2.79 -35.34 19.00
CA LEU A 179 -2.96 -35.63 20.45
C LEU A 179 -3.10 -37.12 20.71
N GLU A 180 -3.87 -37.82 19.87
CA GLU A 180 -4.02 -39.28 19.90
C GLU A 180 -2.68 -39.98 19.70
N GLU A 181 -1.92 -39.60 18.68
CA GLU A 181 -0.59 -40.16 18.42
C GLU A 181 0.38 -39.91 19.60
N ARG A 182 0.37 -38.74 20.18
CA ARG A 182 1.19 -38.42 21.37
C ARG A 182 0.80 -39.25 22.57
N LEU A 183 -0.49 -39.43 22.77
CA LEU A 183 -1.01 -40.25 23.88
C LEU A 183 -0.58 -41.70 23.73
N GLU A 184 -0.78 -42.28 22.54
CA GLU A 184 -0.37 -43.62 22.21
C GLU A 184 1.14 -43.86 22.41
N ASN A 185 1.96 -43.00 21.84
CA ASN A 185 3.42 -43.06 21.99
C ASN A 185 3.84 -42.96 23.46
N ARG A 186 3.20 -42.07 24.23
CA ARG A 186 3.51 -41.91 25.64
C ARG A 186 3.10 -43.15 26.45
N MET A 187 1.92 -43.72 26.15
CA MET A 187 1.45 -44.95 26.78
C MET A 187 2.39 -46.12 26.49
N GLN A 188 2.79 -46.29 25.23
CA GLN A 188 3.73 -47.34 24.86
C GLN A 188 5.09 -47.18 25.57
N THR A 189 5.57 -45.97 25.70
CA THR A 189 6.81 -45.69 26.45
C THR A 189 6.66 -46.10 27.92
N ILE A 190 5.59 -45.67 28.57
CA ILE A 190 5.33 -46.00 29.97
C ILE A 190 5.23 -47.53 30.18
N LEU A 191 4.50 -48.20 29.27
CA LEU A 191 4.37 -49.67 29.35
C LEU A 191 5.71 -50.37 29.15
N ARG A 192 6.54 -49.90 28.22
CA ARG A 192 7.89 -50.42 27.99
C ARG A 192 8.75 -50.27 29.25
N ASP A 193 8.78 -49.09 29.82
CA ASP A 193 9.57 -48.80 31.02
C ASP A 193 9.12 -49.66 32.21
N ARG A 194 7.81 -49.85 32.40
CA ARG A 194 7.26 -50.69 33.47
C ARG A 194 7.58 -52.16 33.26
N ARG A 195 7.48 -52.64 32.01
CA ARG A 195 7.88 -54.02 31.66
C ARG A 195 9.36 -54.24 31.91
N HIS A 196 10.21 -53.30 31.51
CA HIS A 196 11.65 -53.37 31.73
C HIS A 196 11.96 -53.40 33.24
N THR A 197 11.34 -52.52 34.03
CA THR A 197 11.50 -52.47 35.49
C THR A 197 11.07 -53.82 36.12
N LEU A 198 9.95 -54.36 35.67
CA LEU A 198 9.47 -55.64 36.17
C LEU A 198 10.45 -56.79 35.83
N ALA A 199 11.00 -56.80 34.58
CA ALA A 199 11.99 -57.80 34.19
C ALA A 199 13.25 -57.74 35.07
N LEU A 200 13.73 -56.52 35.37
CA LEU A 200 14.85 -56.36 36.31
C LEU A 200 14.55 -56.85 37.73
N TYR A 201 13.32 -56.69 38.21
CA TYR A 201 12.94 -57.24 39.53
C TYR A 201 12.90 -58.75 39.49
N ILE A 202 12.37 -59.35 38.43
CA ILE A 202 12.36 -60.80 38.24
C ILE A 202 13.79 -61.38 38.26
N GLU A 203 14.69 -60.75 37.51
CA GLU A 203 16.10 -61.18 37.45
C GLU A 203 16.80 -61.05 38.83
N ARG A 204 16.52 -59.97 39.56
CA ARG A 204 17.03 -59.79 40.93
C ARG A 204 16.48 -60.86 41.88
N MET A 205 15.18 -61.17 41.78
CA MET A 205 14.56 -62.21 42.61
C MET A 205 15.18 -63.59 42.29
N LYS A 206 15.39 -63.93 41.02
CA LYS A 206 16.07 -65.17 40.63
C LYS A 206 17.50 -65.26 41.23
N ALA A 207 18.26 -64.16 41.13
CA ALA A 207 19.63 -64.11 41.63
C ALA A 207 19.73 -64.31 43.16
N VAL A 208 18.66 -63.96 43.93
CA VAL A 208 18.64 -64.13 45.38
C VAL A 208 17.96 -65.46 45.77
N SER A 209 17.30 -66.15 44.83
CA SER A 209 16.59 -67.40 45.13
C SER A 209 17.55 -68.52 45.54
N PRO A 210 17.39 -69.17 46.71
CA PRO A 210 18.20 -70.30 47.07
C PRO A 210 18.02 -71.51 46.13
N LEU A 211 16.82 -71.68 45.57
CA LEU A 211 16.51 -72.73 44.60
C LEU A 211 17.26 -72.62 43.30
N GLU A 212 17.41 -71.39 42.78
CA GLU A 212 18.20 -71.18 41.57
C GLU A 212 19.69 -71.44 41.78
N LYS A 213 20.22 -71.20 42.96
CA LYS A 213 21.60 -71.56 43.31
C LYS A 213 21.75 -73.07 43.36
N LEU A 214 20.80 -73.81 43.93
CA LEU A 214 20.86 -75.27 43.89
C LEU A 214 20.77 -75.84 42.47
N ASN A 215 19.90 -75.26 41.60
CA ASN A 215 19.80 -75.66 40.21
C ASN A 215 21.08 -75.34 39.41
N SER A 216 21.86 -74.37 39.83
CA SER A 216 23.13 -74.00 39.23
C SER A 216 24.32 -74.88 39.70
N GLY A 217 24.06 -75.98 40.43
CA GLY A 217 25.08 -76.93 40.89
C GLY A 217 25.68 -76.61 42.29
N PHE A 218 25.18 -75.59 42.95
CA PHE A 218 25.58 -75.36 44.34
C PHE A 218 24.77 -76.30 45.28
N SER A 219 25.40 -76.73 46.30
CA SER A 219 24.80 -77.51 47.36
C SER A 219 24.75 -76.76 48.69
N TYR A 220 23.83 -77.11 49.50
CA TYR A 220 23.61 -76.51 50.81
C TYR A 220 23.90 -77.57 51.90
N VAL A 221 24.93 -77.32 52.69
CA VAL A 221 25.41 -78.30 53.66
C VAL A 221 24.94 -77.94 55.10
N GLU A 222 24.29 -78.90 55.76
CA GLU A 222 23.81 -78.79 57.09
C GLU A 222 24.52 -79.83 57.97
N ALA A 223 24.78 -79.44 59.26
CA ALA A 223 25.23 -80.38 60.26
C ALA A 223 24.04 -81.17 60.80
N ALA A 224 24.30 -82.24 61.54
CA ALA A 224 23.26 -83.13 62.16
C ALA A 224 22.27 -82.37 63.08
N ASP A 225 22.68 -81.19 63.61
CA ASP A 225 21.88 -80.28 64.39
C ASP A 225 21.01 -79.31 63.57
N GLY A 226 21.08 -79.40 62.22
CA GLY A 226 20.29 -78.56 61.34
C GLY A 226 20.90 -77.19 61.11
N LYS A 227 22.13 -76.90 61.53
CA LYS A 227 22.84 -75.64 61.28
C LYS A 227 23.63 -75.69 59.95
N ASN A 228 23.60 -74.59 59.26
CA ASN A 228 24.38 -74.46 57.99
C ASN A 228 25.89 -74.39 58.20
N ILE A 229 26.59 -75.21 57.52
CA ILE A 229 28.05 -75.19 57.52
C ILE A 229 28.50 -74.19 56.48
N ARG A 230 29.31 -73.17 56.91
CA ARG A 230 29.88 -72.13 56.10
C ARG A 230 31.42 -72.13 56.05
N SER A 231 32.01 -72.87 57.00
CA SER A 231 33.48 -72.92 57.12
C SER A 231 33.85 -74.37 57.55
N VAL A 232 35.01 -74.78 57.03
CA VAL A 232 35.64 -76.06 57.38
C VAL A 232 35.96 -76.20 58.89
N THR A 233 36.10 -75.07 59.59
CA THR A 233 36.33 -75.02 61.03
C THR A 233 35.14 -75.48 61.89
N GLN A 234 33.99 -75.61 61.29
CA GLN A 234 32.72 -76.00 61.93
C GLN A 234 32.50 -77.53 61.88
N VAL A 235 33.41 -78.29 61.33
CA VAL A 235 33.27 -79.69 61.02
C VAL A 235 34.48 -80.48 61.47
N HIS A 236 34.32 -81.66 62.03
CA HIS A 236 35.35 -82.59 62.47
C HIS A 236 35.29 -83.90 61.67
N GLU A 237 36.37 -84.63 61.63
CA GLU A 237 36.39 -85.95 61.02
C GLU A 237 35.40 -86.92 61.77
N GLY A 238 34.55 -87.59 61.00
CA GLY A 238 33.53 -88.50 61.54
C GLY A 238 32.16 -87.85 61.72
N ASP A 239 32.02 -86.50 61.56
CA ASP A 239 30.75 -85.84 61.64
C ASP A 239 29.80 -86.25 60.52
N SER A 240 28.53 -86.36 60.79
CA SER A 240 27.49 -86.65 59.80
C SER A 240 26.96 -85.35 59.26
N LEU A 241 27.00 -85.19 57.92
CA LEU A 241 26.55 -83.99 57.20
C LEU A 241 25.37 -84.40 56.31
N ARG A 242 24.50 -83.40 56.15
CA ARG A 242 23.40 -83.48 55.21
C ARG A 242 23.61 -82.43 54.09
N ILE A 243 23.81 -82.93 52.85
CA ILE A 243 23.97 -82.07 51.65
C ILE A 243 22.67 -82.03 50.95
N ARG A 244 22.10 -80.82 50.83
CA ARG A 244 20.88 -80.55 50.07
C ARG A 244 21.20 -80.15 48.71
N VAL A 245 20.75 -80.86 47.68
CA VAL A 245 20.82 -80.58 46.29
C VAL A 245 19.46 -80.21 45.71
N SER A 246 19.36 -79.88 44.44
CA SER A 246 18.14 -79.42 43.81
C SER A 246 16.99 -80.44 43.81
N ASP A 247 17.26 -81.69 43.76
CA ASP A 247 16.31 -82.81 43.62
C ASP A 247 16.28 -83.75 44.81
N GLY A 248 17.06 -83.50 45.89
CA GLY A 248 17.08 -84.38 47.07
C GLY A 248 18.10 -84.01 48.11
N VAL A 249 18.30 -84.99 49.04
CA VAL A 249 19.22 -84.82 50.13
C VAL A 249 20.17 -86.07 50.16
N ILE A 250 21.47 -85.77 50.37
CA ILE A 250 22.50 -86.80 50.49
C ILE A 250 23.05 -86.73 51.93
N ASP A 251 22.89 -87.84 52.70
CA ASP A 251 23.49 -87.97 54.00
C ASP A 251 24.90 -88.55 53.81
N THR A 252 25.95 -87.87 54.34
CA THR A 252 27.36 -88.25 54.20
C THR A 252 28.08 -88.08 55.53
N LYS A 253 29.30 -88.71 55.62
CA LYS A 253 30.24 -88.49 56.76
C LYS A 253 31.48 -87.78 56.26
N VAL A 254 32.06 -86.96 57.10
CA VAL A 254 33.33 -86.31 56.89
C VAL A 254 34.45 -87.33 57.06
N GLU A 255 35.17 -87.59 55.98
CA GLU A 255 36.32 -88.47 56.01
C GLU A 255 37.58 -87.72 56.45
N GLN A 256 37.80 -86.50 55.95
CA GLN A 256 38.96 -85.67 56.23
C GLN A 256 38.61 -84.19 56.15
N VAL A 257 39.19 -83.37 56.99
CA VAL A 257 39.03 -81.92 56.97
C VAL A 257 40.39 -81.28 56.57
N GLN A 258 40.42 -80.51 55.50
CA GLN A 258 41.58 -79.76 55.07
C GLN A 258 41.20 -78.30 55.06
N GLN A 259 42.00 -77.45 55.67
CA GLN A 259 41.85 -76.00 55.58
C GLN A 259 42.50 -75.53 54.34
N GLY A 260 41.77 -74.83 53.45
CA GLY A 260 42.35 -74.20 52.27
C GLY A 260 43.06 -72.91 52.69
N ASP A 261 44.14 -72.56 51.96
CA ASP A 261 44.91 -71.35 52.09
C ASP A 261 44.12 -70.10 51.78
#